data_43a200ea39b9646a37ac7baa79d17e72
#
_entry.id   43a200ea39b9646a37ac7baa79d17e72
#
_cell.length_a   1.000
_cell.length_b   1.000
_cell.length_c   1.000
_cell.angle_alpha   90.00
_cell.angle_beta   90.00
_cell.angle_gamma   90.00
#
_symmetry.space_group_name_H-M   'P 1'
#
loop_
_entity.id
_entity.type
_entity.pdbx_description
1 polymer ?
#
loop_
_entity_poly.entity_id
_entity_poly.type
_entity_poly.pdbx_seq_one_letter_code
_entity_poly.pdbx_strand_id
1 'polypeptide(L)'
;MRAIIAHTPVMTSDSYPVRINKYIASRGIATRKDADTLIEKGLVTINGRRAVLGDKVQGSDKVEVKGARTKYRYFAYYKPSGVITHSPEKGETDIMRSIPLRSVFPVGRLDKRSSGLIILTDDARVTDRLLNPEYTHDKEYRVTTREPLPNNFKKVLERGVDIGGYVTKPCTVEIRSDNKFSITLTEGKKHQIRRMCDVMKTSVAELQRVRVMNIKLGTLKPNEYRELKGQELEQFLKAIGL
;
A
#
# COMPACT_ATOMS: atom_id res chain seq x y z
N MET A 1 -13.96 -5.79 29.14
CA MET A 1 -13.54 -5.74 27.73
C MET A 1 -14.78 -5.73 26.85
N ARG A 2 -15.02 -4.66 26.09
CA ARG A 2 -16.18 -4.61 25.20
C ARG A 2 -15.90 -5.45 23.95
N ALA A 3 -16.86 -6.30 23.54
CA ALA A 3 -16.83 -6.99 22.25
C ALA A 3 -17.18 -5.97 21.15
N ILE A 4 -16.44 -6.00 20.04
CA ILE A 4 -16.80 -5.23 18.85
C ILE A 4 -17.73 -6.09 18.02
N ILE A 5 -18.96 -5.59 17.80
CA ILE A 5 -19.94 -6.21 16.91
C ILE A 5 -19.71 -5.60 15.51
N ALA A 6 -19.34 -6.42 14.55
CA ALA A 6 -19.09 -5.97 13.17
C ALA A 6 -20.44 -5.82 12.43
N HIS A 7 -21.00 -4.63 12.46
CA HIS A 7 -22.32 -4.32 11.87
C HIS A 7 -22.25 -3.33 10.71
N THR A 8 -21.56 -3.56 9.62
CA THR A 8 -21.85 -2.83 8.35
C THR A 8 -21.19 -3.53 7.17
N PRO A 9 -21.86 -3.77 6.05
CA PRO A 9 -21.25 -4.43 4.89
C PRO A 9 -20.26 -3.49 4.19
N VAL A 10 -19.00 -3.87 4.21
CA VAL A 10 -17.93 -3.25 3.39
C VAL A 10 -17.63 -4.16 2.17
N MET A 11 -18.31 -5.29 2.06
CA MET A 11 -18.17 -6.25 0.95
C MET A 11 -19.47 -6.32 0.18
N THR A 12 -19.39 -6.40 -1.14
CA THR A 12 -20.54 -6.64 -2.02
C THR A 12 -21.10 -8.06 -1.77
N SER A 13 -22.39 -8.27 -2.01
CA SER A 13 -23.07 -9.57 -1.84
C SER A 13 -22.37 -10.72 -2.54
N ASP A 14 -21.68 -10.46 -3.64
CA ASP A 14 -21.00 -11.46 -4.48
C ASP A 14 -19.67 -11.98 -3.90
N SER A 15 -19.20 -11.44 -2.77
CA SER A 15 -17.94 -11.82 -2.15
C SER A 15 -18.05 -12.90 -1.06
N TYR A 16 -19.26 -13.28 -0.67
CA TYR A 16 -19.50 -14.34 0.33
C TYR A 16 -19.66 -15.73 -0.29
N PRO A 17 -19.27 -16.81 0.42
CA PRO A 17 -18.68 -16.85 1.77
C PRO A 17 -17.21 -16.46 1.80
N VAL A 18 -16.77 -15.75 2.84
CA VAL A 18 -15.39 -15.25 3.01
C VAL A 18 -14.73 -15.88 4.23
N ARG A 19 -13.43 -16.19 4.16
CA ARG A 19 -12.68 -16.71 5.32
C ARG A 19 -12.75 -15.73 6.50
N ILE A 20 -12.97 -16.25 7.71
CA ILE A 20 -13.15 -15.45 8.94
C ILE A 20 -12.00 -14.48 9.20
N ASN A 21 -10.74 -14.88 8.98
CA ASN A 21 -9.60 -13.98 9.14
C ASN A 21 -9.57 -12.85 8.11
N LYS A 22 -9.98 -13.13 6.85
CA LYS A 22 -10.15 -12.11 5.81
C LYS A 22 -11.28 -11.14 6.17
N TYR A 23 -12.40 -11.68 6.68
CA TYR A 23 -13.53 -10.89 7.16
C TYR A 23 -13.12 -9.93 8.28
N ILE A 24 -12.44 -10.43 9.33
CA ILE A 24 -11.96 -9.62 10.46
C ILE A 24 -11.00 -8.52 9.97
N ALA A 25 -10.10 -8.86 9.05
CA ALA A 25 -9.12 -7.90 8.51
C ALA A 25 -9.79 -6.83 7.65
N SER A 26 -10.75 -7.17 6.80
CA SER A 26 -11.49 -6.19 5.97
C SER A 26 -12.33 -5.23 6.81
N ARG A 27 -12.70 -5.61 8.03
CA ARG A 27 -13.39 -4.75 9.01
C ARG A 27 -12.41 -3.93 9.86
N GLY A 28 -11.10 -4.09 9.64
CA GLY A 28 -10.07 -3.39 10.40
C GLY A 28 -9.98 -3.77 11.86
N ILE A 29 -10.56 -4.91 12.23
CA ILE A 29 -10.57 -5.37 13.63
C ILE A 29 -9.20 -5.91 14.03
N ALA A 30 -8.51 -6.60 13.11
CA ALA A 30 -7.15 -7.11 13.27
C ALA A 30 -6.51 -7.35 11.90
N THR A 31 -5.17 -7.55 11.84
CA THR A 31 -4.55 -8.12 10.63
C THR A 31 -4.98 -9.57 10.45
N ARG A 32 -4.81 -10.16 9.24
CA ARG A 32 -5.14 -11.58 9.04
C ARG A 32 -4.41 -12.50 10.01
N LYS A 33 -3.13 -12.23 10.26
CA LYS A 33 -2.30 -13.00 11.21
C LYS A 33 -2.75 -12.80 12.66
N ASP A 34 -3.07 -11.56 13.06
CA ASP A 34 -3.60 -11.31 14.40
C ASP A 34 -4.99 -11.92 14.57
N ALA A 35 -5.83 -11.92 13.51
CA ALA A 35 -7.13 -12.56 13.49
C ALA A 35 -7.00 -14.08 13.71
N ASP A 36 -6.05 -14.75 13.05
CA ASP A 36 -5.76 -16.17 13.28
C ASP A 36 -5.41 -16.41 14.77
N THR A 37 -4.55 -15.57 15.35
CA THR A 37 -4.20 -15.65 16.79
C THR A 37 -5.42 -15.43 17.71
N LEU A 38 -6.32 -14.49 17.37
CA LEU A 38 -7.56 -14.26 18.13
C LEU A 38 -8.52 -15.46 18.05
N ILE A 39 -8.60 -16.10 16.88
CA ILE A 39 -9.41 -17.30 16.66
C ILE A 39 -8.86 -18.45 17.50
N GLU A 40 -7.58 -18.72 17.45
CA GLU A 40 -6.91 -19.77 18.25
C GLU A 40 -7.12 -19.59 19.74
N LYS A 41 -7.05 -18.33 20.22
CA LYS A 41 -7.35 -17.97 21.61
C LYS A 41 -8.83 -18.07 22.00
N GLY A 42 -9.73 -18.36 21.04
CA GLY A 42 -11.16 -18.44 21.28
C GLY A 42 -11.84 -17.10 21.56
N LEU A 43 -11.25 -16.00 21.07
CA LEU A 43 -11.77 -14.65 21.25
C LEU A 43 -12.70 -14.22 20.10
N VAL A 44 -12.99 -15.13 19.17
CA VAL A 44 -13.87 -14.88 18.02
C VAL A 44 -15.04 -15.84 18.04
N THR A 45 -16.25 -15.35 17.79
CA THR A 45 -17.46 -16.17 17.64
C THR A 45 -18.19 -15.80 16.34
N ILE A 46 -18.85 -16.81 15.74
CA ILE A 46 -19.79 -16.68 14.62
C ILE A 46 -21.15 -17.18 15.12
N ASN A 47 -22.16 -16.31 15.14
CA ASN A 47 -23.51 -16.63 15.64
C ASN A 47 -23.49 -17.27 17.05
N GLY A 48 -22.59 -16.78 17.94
CA GLY A 48 -22.41 -17.31 19.28
C GLY A 48 -21.51 -18.57 19.38
N ARG A 49 -21.24 -19.29 18.28
CA ARG A 49 -20.31 -20.43 18.25
C ARG A 49 -18.87 -19.94 18.19
N ARG A 50 -17.96 -20.53 18.97
CA ARG A 50 -16.53 -20.27 18.87
C ARG A 50 -16.02 -20.57 17.44
N ALA A 51 -15.36 -19.58 16.85
CA ALA A 51 -14.76 -19.75 15.52
C ALA A 51 -13.48 -20.59 15.58
N VAL A 52 -13.19 -21.29 14.48
CA VAL A 52 -11.92 -22.03 14.27
C VAL A 52 -11.23 -21.54 13.00
N LEU A 53 -9.92 -21.80 12.88
CA LEU A 53 -9.16 -21.46 11.69
C LEU A 53 -9.78 -22.10 10.43
N GLY A 54 -9.94 -21.31 9.38
CA GLY A 54 -10.53 -21.77 8.13
C GLY A 54 -12.05 -21.59 8.03
N ASP A 55 -12.75 -21.26 9.12
CA ASP A 55 -14.18 -20.95 9.08
C ASP A 55 -14.48 -19.87 8.03
N LYS A 56 -15.66 -19.98 7.42
CA LYS A 56 -16.18 -19.02 6.45
C LYS A 56 -17.39 -18.30 7.04
N VAL A 57 -17.51 -17.02 6.72
CA VAL A 57 -18.58 -16.12 7.16
C VAL A 57 -19.49 -15.83 5.98
N GLN A 58 -20.80 -15.84 6.22
CA GLN A 58 -21.84 -15.37 5.30
C GLN A 58 -22.18 -13.90 5.58
N GLY A 59 -22.86 -13.23 4.64
CA GLY A 59 -23.27 -11.85 4.83
C GLY A 59 -24.23 -11.61 6.00
N SER A 60 -25.01 -12.63 6.35
CA SER A 60 -25.97 -12.63 7.48
C SER A 60 -25.36 -12.99 8.82
N ASP A 61 -24.11 -13.48 8.86
CA ASP A 61 -23.52 -13.96 10.10
C ASP A 61 -23.13 -12.82 11.04
N LYS A 62 -23.44 -13.00 12.34
CA LYS A 62 -22.98 -12.12 13.42
C LYS A 62 -21.61 -12.59 13.90
N VAL A 63 -20.57 -11.80 13.60
CA VAL A 63 -19.21 -12.04 14.07
C VAL A 63 -18.89 -11.11 15.24
N GLU A 64 -18.44 -11.69 16.35
CA GLU A 64 -18.03 -10.97 17.53
C GLU A 64 -16.56 -11.24 17.83
N VAL A 65 -15.78 -10.17 18.10
CA VAL A 65 -14.34 -10.26 18.38
C VAL A 65 -14.04 -9.57 19.73
N LYS A 66 -13.53 -10.32 20.68
CA LYS A 66 -13.04 -9.81 21.96
C LYS A 66 -11.57 -9.41 21.85
N GLY A 67 -11.18 -8.29 22.49
CA GLY A 67 -9.78 -7.83 22.48
C GLY A 67 -9.32 -7.18 21.18
N ALA A 68 -10.27 -6.75 20.32
CA ALA A 68 -9.96 -6.01 19.10
C ALA A 68 -9.28 -4.67 19.40
N ARG A 69 -8.37 -4.26 18.52
CA ARG A 69 -7.71 -2.95 18.63
C ARG A 69 -8.69 -1.82 18.29
N THR A 70 -8.61 -0.75 19.06
CA THR A 70 -9.39 0.48 18.83
C THR A 70 -8.55 1.64 18.31
N LYS A 71 -7.23 1.51 18.33
CA LYS A 71 -6.28 2.51 17.85
C LYS A 71 -5.25 1.87 16.94
N TYR A 72 -5.10 2.45 15.76
CA TYR A 72 -4.12 2.04 14.75
C TYR A 72 -3.00 3.08 14.65
N ARG A 73 -1.84 2.62 14.17
CA ARG A 73 -0.66 3.46 13.96
C ARG A 73 -0.37 3.56 12.47
N TYR A 74 0.04 4.73 12.04
CA TYR A 74 0.34 5.03 10.64
C TYR A 74 1.65 5.80 10.58
N PHE A 75 2.55 5.37 9.70
CA PHE A 75 3.86 5.99 9.54
C PHE A 75 4.17 6.24 8.08
N ALA A 76 4.78 7.38 7.80
CA ALA A 76 5.51 7.62 6.57
C ALA A 76 6.95 7.15 6.78
N TYR A 77 7.44 6.26 5.93
CA TYR A 77 8.79 5.71 6.00
C TYR A 77 9.52 5.92 4.69
N TYR A 78 10.79 6.29 4.77
CA TYR A 78 11.67 6.37 3.61
C TYR A 78 12.42 5.05 3.41
N LYS A 79 11.91 4.23 2.50
CA LYS A 79 12.62 3.02 2.07
C LYS A 79 13.88 3.38 1.27
N PRO A 80 15.10 3.01 1.69
CA PRO A 80 16.30 3.21 0.87
C PRO A 80 16.31 2.29 -0.34
N SER A 81 17.11 2.62 -1.36
CA SER A 81 17.45 1.70 -2.43
C SER A 81 18.24 0.51 -1.88
N GLY A 82 18.09 -0.66 -2.49
CA GLY A 82 18.77 -1.90 -2.05
C GLY A 82 18.00 -2.73 -1.02
N VAL A 83 17.06 -2.13 -0.29
CA VAL A 83 16.17 -2.82 0.68
C VAL A 83 14.90 -3.32 -0.01
N ILE A 84 14.45 -4.51 0.34
CA ILE A 84 13.22 -5.12 -0.18
C ILE A 84 12.03 -4.69 0.69
N THR A 85 10.85 -4.57 0.10
CA THR A 85 9.66 -4.20 0.85
C THR A 85 9.24 -5.33 1.81
N HIS A 86 9.15 -6.56 1.33
CA HIS A 86 8.82 -7.76 2.11
C HIS A 86 9.20 -9.03 1.36
N SER A 87 9.22 -10.18 2.05
CA SER A 87 9.58 -11.50 1.50
C SER A 87 11.01 -11.54 0.93
N PRO A 88 12.02 -11.24 1.78
CA PRO A 88 13.41 -11.26 1.35
C PRO A 88 13.87 -12.69 1.06
N GLU A 89 14.71 -12.84 0.06
CA GLU A 89 15.48 -14.06 -0.20
C GLU A 89 16.68 -14.16 0.76
N LYS A 90 17.39 -15.30 0.73
CA LYS A 90 18.57 -15.48 1.58
C LYS A 90 19.63 -14.40 1.29
N GLY A 91 20.06 -13.70 2.32
CA GLY A 91 21.03 -12.60 2.24
C GLY A 91 20.44 -11.23 1.93
N GLU A 92 19.13 -11.10 1.79
CA GLU A 92 18.46 -9.83 1.56
C GLU A 92 17.90 -9.23 2.87
N THR A 93 17.84 -7.91 2.92
CA THR A 93 17.24 -7.15 4.03
C THR A 93 15.92 -6.55 3.59
N ASP A 94 14.87 -6.74 4.39
CA ASP A 94 13.58 -6.10 4.21
C ASP A 94 13.41 -4.87 5.12
N ILE A 95 12.34 -4.11 4.86
CA ILE A 95 11.98 -2.92 5.64
C ILE A 95 11.88 -3.25 7.14
N MET A 96 11.20 -4.35 7.49
CA MET A 96 10.90 -4.65 8.89
C MET A 96 12.11 -5.05 9.72
N ARG A 97 13.19 -5.50 9.06
CA ARG A 97 14.50 -5.72 9.69
C ARG A 97 15.30 -4.42 9.87
N SER A 98 15.01 -3.41 9.02
CA SER A 98 15.74 -2.14 8.99
C SER A 98 15.26 -1.11 10.01
N ILE A 99 14.08 -1.33 10.65
CA ILE A 99 13.46 -0.36 11.56
C ILE A 99 13.01 -1.00 12.87
N PRO A 100 13.00 -0.23 13.99
CA PRO A 100 12.60 -0.73 15.31
C PRO A 100 11.08 -0.83 15.52
N LEU A 101 10.27 -0.56 14.49
CA LEU A 101 8.81 -0.66 14.58
C LEU A 101 8.35 -2.12 14.59
N ARG A 102 7.49 -2.46 15.54
CA ARG A 102 6.91 -3.80 15.66
C ARG A 102 5.41 -3.77 15.38
N SER A 103 4.89 -4.89 14.86
CA SER A 103 3.46 -5.08 14.59
C SER A 103 2.87 -4.08 13.58
N VAL A 104 3.67 -3.55 12.67
CA VAL A 104 3.23 -2.80 11.48
C VAL A 104 3.69 -3.54 10.22
N PHE A 105 3.08 -3.22 9.08
CA PHE A 105 3.44 -3.78 7.78
C PHE A 105 3.44 -2.69 6.72
N PRO A 106 4.22 -2.84 5.64
CA PRO A 106 4.21 -1.90 4.52
C PRO A 106 2.94 -2.03 3.68
N VAL A 107 2.33 -0.91 3.34
CA VAL A 107 1.20 -0.84 2.40
C VAL A 107 1.73 -0.63 0.99
N GLY A 108 1.54 -1.63 0.16
CA GLY A 108 2.09 -1.66 -1.19
C GLY A 108 3.57 -2.01 -1.23
N ARG A 109 4.15 -1.85 -2.41
CA ARG A 109 5.54 -2.24 -2.68
C ARG A 109 6.30 -1.14 -3.39
N LEU A 110 7.60 -1.11 -3.15
CA LEU A 110 8.60 -0.48 -3.98
C LEU A 110 9.65 -1.53 -4.34
N ASP A 111 10.10 -1.53 -5.59
CA ASP A 111 11.15 -2.43 -6.04
C ASP A 111 12.45 -2.24 -5.25
N LYS A 112 13.31 -3.25 -5.21
CA LYS A 112 14.60 -3.21 -4.51
C LYS A 112 15.43 -1.98 -4.90
N ARG A 113 15.50 -1.68 -6.21
CA ARG A 113 16.25 -0.54 -6.77
C ARG A 113 15.50 0.80 -6.73
N SER A 114 14.31 0.85 -6.13
CA SER A 114 13.53 2.07 -5.96
C SER A 114 13.57 2.52 -4.52
N SER A 115 13.50 3.82 -4.29
CA SER A 115 13.55 4.43 -2.97
C SER A 115 12.31 5.29 -2.68
N GLY A 116 12.21 5.80 -1.47
CA GLY A 116 11.22 6.83 -1.11
C GLY A 116 10.08 6.34 -0.25
N LEU A 117 8.99 7.07 -0.30
CA LEU A 117 7.86 6.95 0.62
C LEU A 117 7.17 5.59 0.53
N ILE A 118 7.02 4.95 1.67
CA ILE A 118 6.11 3.82 1.89
C ILE A 118 5.32 4.09 3.17
N ILE A 119 4.03 3.75 3.18
CA ILE A 119 3.19 3.84 4.36
C ILE A 119 3.31 2.53 5.13
N LEU A 120 3.57 2.62 6.44
CA LEU A 120 3.56 1.48 7.35
C LEU A 120 2.39 1.63 8.31
N THR A 121 1.66 0.56 8.57
CA THR A 121 0.52 0.58 9.50
C THR A 121 0.25 -0.80 10.08
N ASP A 122 -0.51 -0.84 11.16
CA ASP A 122 -1.13 -2.06 11.70
C ASP A 122 -2.64 -2.13 11.38
N ASP A 123 -3.16 -1.22 10.53
CA ASP A 123 -4.53 -1.21 10.04
C ASP A 123 -4.65 -1.92 8.67
N ALA A 124 -5.15 -3.15 8.69
CA ALA A 124 -5.28 -3.96 7.48
C ALA A 124 -6.27 -3.40 6.44
N ARG A 125 -7.22 -2.54 6.85
CA ARG A 125 -8.18 -1.90 5.95
C ARG A 125 -7.50 -1.03 4.89
N VAL A 126 -6.40 -0.36 5.29
CA VAL A 126 -5.64 0.53 4.40
C VAL A 126 -5.10 -0.20 3.17
N THR A 127 -4.75 -1.49 3.31
CA THR A 127 -4.18 -2.26 2.20
C THR A 127 -5.16 -2.36 1.03
N ASP A 128 -6.38 -2.81 1.28
CA ASP A 128 -7.39 -2.94 0.23
C ASP A 128 -7.77 -1.56 -0.33
N ARG A 129 -8.07 -0.60 0.55
CA ARG A 129 -8.50 0.75 0.16
C ARG A 129 -7.45 1.50 -0.67
N LEU A 130 -6.17 1.34 -0.36
CA LEU A 130 -5.09 2.06 -1.06
C LEU A 130 -4.59 1.33 -2.32
N LEU A 131 -4.68 0.00 -2.38
CA LEU A 131 -4.07 -0.80 -3.44
C LEU A 131 -5.05 -1.39 -4.46
N ASN A 132 -6.34 -1.43 -4.16
CA ASN A 132 -7.33 -1.92 -5.10
C ASN A 132 -7.35 -1.04 -6.36
N PRO A 133 -7.17 -1.63 -7.57
CA PRO A 133 -7.14 -0.90 -8.84
C PRO A 133 -8.42 -0.12 -9.18
N GLU A 134 -9.53 -0.41 -8.53
CA GLU A 134 -10.80 0.32 -8.66
C GLU A 134 -10.70 1.74 -8.09
N TYR A 135 -9.80 1.95 -7.11
CA TYR A 135 -9.53 3.27 -6.54
C TYR A 135 -8.33 3.91 -7.24
N THR A 136 -8.48 5.12 -7.73
CA THR A 136 -7.45 5.85 -8.48
C THR A 136 -6.64 6.76 -7.54
N HIS A 137 -5.83 6.15 -6.68
CA HIS A 137 -4.96 6.89 -5.76
C HIS A 137 -3.65 7.27 -6.40
N ASP A 138 -3.37 8.55 -6.45
CA ASP A 138 -2.20 9.10 -7.09
C ASP A 138 -0.91 8.89 -6.28
N LYS A 139 0.17 8.64 -7.01
CA LYS A 139 1.53 8.44 -6.48
C LYS A 139 2.50 9.23 -7.35
N GLU A 140 3.29 10.08 -6.72
CA GLU A 140 4.27 10.91 -7.41
C GLU A 140 5.68 10.38 -7.21
N TYR A 141 6.42 10.36 -8.30
CA TYR A 141 7.81 9.91 -8.35
C TYR A 141 8.71 10.97 -8.94
N ARG A 142 9.93 11.09 -8.40
CA ARG A 142 11.05 11.78 -9.03
C ARG A 142 11.93 10.73 -9.70
N VAL A 143 12.31 11.00 -10.94
CA VAL A 143 13.05 10.06 -11.78
C VAL A 143 14.25 10.78 -12.35
N THR A 144 15.42 10.12 -12.29
CA THR A 144 16.63 10.48 -13.02
C THR A 144 16.90 9.39 -14.02
N THR A 145 17.09 9.75 -15.30
CA THR A 145 17.50 8.84 -16.36
C THR A 145 19.01 8.92 -16.60
N ARG A 146 19.59 7.90 -17.25
CA ARG A 146 21.00 7.90 -17.65
C ARG A 146 21.20 8.76 -18.89
N GLU A 147 20.28 8.64 -19.84
CA GLU A 147 20.25 9.35 -21.10
C GLU A 147 19.39 10.61 -20.98
N PRO A 148 19.66 11.65 -21.81
CA PRO A 148 18.76 12.80 -21.92
C PRO A 148 17.36 12.41 -22.37
N LEU A 149 16.36 13.16 -21.90
CA LEU A 149 14.96 12.94 -22.27
C LEU A 149 14.71 13.44 -23.71
N PRO A 150 14.09 12.60 -24.59
CA PRO A 150 13.69 13.04 -25.91
C PRO A 150 12.69 14.21 -25.86
N ASN A 151 12.68 15.07 -26.88
CA ASN A 151 11.80 16.25 -26.94
C ASN A 151 10.30 15.93 -26.78
N ASN A 152 9.87 14.75 -27.27
CA ASN A 152 8.48 14.31 -27.18
C ASN A 152 8.19 13.47 -25.93
N PHE A 153 9.14 13.28 -25.01
CA PHE A 153 9.07 12.38 -23.85
C PHE A 153 7.80 12.63 -23.03
N LYS A 154 7.58 13.87 -22.58
CA LYS A 154 6.39 14.26 -21.81
C LYS A 154 5.11 13.89 -22.54
N LYS A 155 4.96 14.33 -23.78
CA LYS A 155 3.75 14.13 -24.59
C LYS A 155 3.41 12.65 -24.80
N VAL A 156 4.43 11.82 -24.99
CA VAL A 156 4.25 10.37 -25.20
C VAL A 156 3.83 9.69 -23.89
N LEU A 157 4.53 9.94 -22.80
CA LEU A 157 4.21 9.29 -21.51
C LEU A 157 2.84 9.69 -20.97
N GLU A 158 2.46 10.97 -21.11
CA GLU A 158 1.17 11.47 -20.60
C GLU A 158 -0.04 10.85 -21.31
N ARG A 159 0.09 10.47 -22.57
CA ARG A 159 -0.98 9.79 -23.34
C ARG A 159 -1.14 8.31 -22.98
N GLY A 160 -0.15 7.76 -22.31
CA GLY A 160 -0.01 6.32 -22.09
C GLY A 160 0.80 5.65 -23.20
N VAL A 161 1.57 4.62 -22.81
CA VAL A 161 2.45 3.86 -23.69
C VAL A 161 2.27 2.36 -23.48
N ASP A 162 2.43 1.58 -24.53
CA ASP A 162 2.47 0.13 -24.41
C ASP A 162 3.81 -0.31 -23.77
N ILE A 163 3.70 -0.92 -22.62
CA ILE A 163 4.84 -1.44 -21.86
C ILE A 163 4.97 -2.97 -21.99
N GLY A 164 4.63 -3.52 -23.16
CA GLY A 164 4.65 -4.96 -23.46
C GLY A 164 3.34 -5.65 -23.11
N GLY A 165 2.30 -5.40 -23.92
CA GLY A 165 0.97 -5.97 -23.78
C GLY A 165 0.06 -5.27 -22.78
N TYR A 166 0.47 -4.11 -22.29
CA TYR A 166 -0.35 -3.25 -21.45
C TYR A 166 -0.10 -1.78 -21.77
N VAL A 167 -1.15 -1.07 -22.20
CA VAL A 167 -1.12 0.37 -22.41
C VAL A 167 -1.37 1.06 -21.06
N THR A 168 -0.42 1.89 -20.62
CA THR A 168 -0.52 2.60 -19.34
C THR A 168 -1.64 3.63 -19.36
N LYS A 169 -2.25 3.87 -18.20
CA LYS A 169 -3.22 4.96 -18.06
C LYS A 169 -2.54 6.32 -18.32
N PRO A 170 -3.29 7.34 -18.76
CA PRO A 170 -2.80 8.71 -18.81
C PRO A 170 -2.22 9.13 -17.46
N CYS A 171 -1.14 9.91 -17.51
CA CYS A 171 -0.43 10.37 -16.32
C CYS A 171 0.01 11.83 -16.47
N THR A 172 0.53 12.43 -15.41
CA THR A 172 1.12 13.77 -15.45
C THR A 172 2.63 13.66 -15.40
N VAL A 173 3.32 14.35 -16.31
CA VAL A 173 4.78 14.41 -16.37
C VAL A 173 5.24 15.85 -16.32
N GLU A 174 6.23 16.14 -15.48
CA GLU A 174 6.85 17.44 -15.34
C GLU A 174 8.35 17.33 -15.52
N ILE A 175 8.88 17.92 -16.60
CA ILE A 175 10.31 17.93 -16.90
C ILE A 175 11.00 18.88 -15.93
N ARG A 176 12.09 18.43 -15.28
CA ARG A 176 12.87 19.18 -14.31
C ARG A 176 14.24 19.61 -14.87
N SER A 177 14.85 18.77 -15.69
CA SER A 177 16.08 19.04 -16.41
C SER A 177 16.21 18.03 -17.57
N ASP A 178 17.34 18.07 -18.28
CA ASP A 178 17.59 17.22 -19.46
C ASP A 178 17.41 15.72 -19.19
N ASN A 179 17.65 15.27 -17.97
CA ASN A 179 17.53 13.87 -17.58
C ASN A 179 16.74 13.64 -16.28
N LYS A 180 15.94 14.64 -15.84
CA LYS A 180 15.14 14.52 -14.62
C LYS A 180 13.70 14.95 -14.86
N PHE A 181 12.76 14.18 -14.33
CA PHE A 181 11.34 14.48 -14.39
C PHE A 181 10.60 14.01 -13.14
N SER A 182 9.44 14.59 -12.88
CA SER A 182 8.44 14.04 -11.96
C SER A 182 7.33 13.38 -12.77
N ILE A 183 6.78 12.28 -12.25
CA ILE A 183 5.63 11.61 -12.85
C ILE A 183 4.62 11.25 -11.76
N THR A 184 3.34 11.53 -12.02
CA THR A 184 2.23 11.16 -11.14
C THR A 184 1.36 10.10 -11.82
N LEU A 185 1.25 8.93 -11.18
CA LEU A 185 0.50 7.78 -11.66
C LEU A 185 -0.65 7.45 -10.70
N THR A 186 -1.77 6.98 -11.25
CA THR A 186 -2.92 6.46 -10.49
C THR A 186 -2.99 4.93 -10.46
N GLU A 187 -2.02 4.27 -11.06
CA GLU A 187 -1.88 2.81 -11.13
C GLU A 187 -0.48 2.35 -10.73
N GLY A 188 -0.22 1.03 -10.76
CA GLY A 188 1.09 0.48 -10.43
C GLY A 188 1.29 -0.90 -11.01
N LYS A 189 1.82 -1.01 -12.23
CA LYS A 189 2.26 -2.27 -12.83
C LYS A 189 3.72 -2.56 -12.47
N LYS A 190 4.10 -3.83 -12.53
CA LYS A 190 5.49 -4.24 -12.25
C LYS A 190 6.47 -3.45 -13.12
N HIS A 191 7.42 -2.76 -12.46
CA HIS A 191 8.45 -1.92 -13.09
C HIS A 191 7.91 -0.86 -14.06
N GLN A 192 6.68 -0.36 -13.85
CA GLN A 192 5.96 0.47 -14.83
C GLN A 192 6.78 1.64 -15.35
N ILE A 193 7.28 2.51 -14.47
CA ILE A 193 8.04 3.70 -14.88
C ILE A 193 9.32 3.32 -15.65
N ARG A 194 10.02 2.26 -15.24
CA ARG A 194 11.22 1.78 -15.95
C ARG A 194 10.86 1.34 -17.36
N ARG A 195 9.82 0.54 -17.52
CA ARG A 195 9.32 0.07 -18.84
C ARG A 195 8.81 1.23 -19.70
N MET A 196 8.17 2.25 -19.11
CA MET A 196 7.77 3.48 -19.83
C MET A 196 8.99 4.23 -20.36
N CYS A 197 10.06 4.34 -19.55
CA CYS A 197 11.33 4.95 -19.99
C CYS A 197 12.02 4.12 -21.09
N ASP A 198 12.02 2.78 -20.97
CA ASP A 198 12.61 1.88 -21.96
C ASP A 198 11.95 2.04 -23.35
N VAL A 199 10.62 2.25 -23.42
CA VAL A 199 9.90 2.59 -24.67
C VAL A 199 10.46 3.85 -25.33
N MET A 200 10.88 4.81 -24.50
CA MET A 200 11.50 6.08 -24.95
C MET A 200 13.02 5.99 -25.14
N LYS A 201 13.60 4.79 -25.11
CA LYS A 201 15.03 4.53 -25.21
C LYS A 201 15.87 5.28 -24.16
N THR A 202 15.28 5.45 -22.96
CA THR A 202 15.96 6.02 -21.80
C THR A 202 15.91 5.00 -20.65
N SER A 203 16.99 4.89 -19.89
CA SER A 203 17.07 3.97 -18.75
C SER A 203 17.05 4.72 -17.43
N VAL A 204 16.27 4.21 -16.46
CA VAL A 204 16.13 4.83 -15.14
C VAL A 204 17.37 4.55 -14.29
N ALA A 205 18.10 5.61 -13.93
CA ALA A 205 19.18 5.58 -12.95
C ALA A 205 18.63 5.58 -11.52
N GLU A 206 17.78 6.56 -11.21
CA GLU A 206 17.17 6.71 -9.88
C GLU A 206 15.64 6.83 -9.99
N LEU A 207 14.95 6.19 -9.04
CA LEU A 207 13.49 6.25 -8.93
C LEU A 207 13.10 6.38 -7.46
N GLN A 208 12.53 7.54 -7.12
CA GLN A 208 12.12 7.86 -5.77
C GLN A 208 10.63 8.21 -5.71
N ARG A 209 9.85 7.48 -4.91
CA ARG A 209 8.46 7.88 -4.63
C ARG A 209 8.44 8.97 -3.56
N VAL A 210 7.95 10.16 -3.91
CA VAL A 210 7.96 11.34 -3.05
C VAL A 210 6.61 11.64 -2.42
N ARG A 211 5.51 11.08 -2.97
CA ARG A 211 4.16 11.31 -2.45
C ARG A 211 3.23 10.12 -2.73
N VAL A 212 2.33 9.88 -1.82
CA VAL A 212 1.17 8.98 -1.97
C VAL A 212 -0.05 9.77 -1.47
N MET A 213 -0.96 10.11 -2.37
CA MET A 213 -2.10 10.99 -2.06
C MET A 213 -1.63 12.30 -1.40
N ASN A 214 -2.16 12.64 -0.21
CA ASN A 214 -1.73 13.81 0.56
C ASN A 214 -0.45 13.59 1.39
N ILE A 215 0.00 12.33 1.56
CA ILE A 215 1.20 12.02 2.36
C ILE A 215 2.46 12.29 1.55
N LYS A 216 3.33 13.17 2.04
CA LYS A 216 4.60 13.53 1.41
C LYS A 216 5.78 12.90 2.14
N LEU A 217 6.82 12.56 1.39
CA LEU A 217 8.11 12.12 1.95
C LEU A 217 8.73 13.20 2.85
N GLY A 218 8.60 14.47 2.44
CA GLY A 218 9.12 15.60 3.18
C GLY A 218 10.64 15.56 3.32
N THR A 219 11.13 15.83 4.54
CA THR A 219 12.55 15.91 4.90
C THR A 219 13.12 14.59 5.43
N LEU A 220 12.34 13.50 5.41
CA LEU A 220 12.82 12.19 5.85
C LEU A 220 14.07 11.78 5.07
N LYS A 221 15.05 11.26 5.78
CA LYS A 221 16.25 10.63 5.21
C LYS A 221 16.03 9.12 5.02
N PRO A 222 16.84 8.44 4.22
CA PRO A 222 16.77 6.99 4.07
C PRO A 222 16.77 6.26 5.44
N ASN A 223 15.88 5.29 5.62
CA ASN A 223 15.59 4.56 6.85
C ASN A 223 14.91 5.35 7.98
N GLU A 224 14.63 6.63 7.80
CA GLU A 224 13.81 7.37 8.74
C GLU A 224 12.32 7.14 8.55
N TYR A 225 11.58 7.30 9.64
CA TYR A 225 10.11 7.29 9.63
C TYR A 225 9.57 8.38 10.55
N ARG A 226 8.36 8.82 10.26
CA ARG A 226 7.57 9.68 11.12
C ARG A 226 6.15 9.16 11.27
N GLU A 227 5.56 9.35 12.42
CA GLU A 227 4.15 9.01 12.64
C GLU A 227 3.25 10.02 11.92
N LEU A 228 2.20 9.50 11.26
CA LEU A 228 1.14 10.32 10.67
C LEU A 228 0.10 10.64 11.76
N LYS A 229 -0.22 11.92 11.93
CA LYS A 229 -1.12 12.43 12.99
C LYS A 229 -1.96 13.60 12.51
N GLY A 230 -2.99 13.96 13.29
CA GLY A 230 -3.84 15.12 13.08
C GLY A 230 -4.41 15.21 11.67
N GLN A 231 -4.47 16.41 11.13
CA GLN A 231 -5.12 16.69 9.85
C GLN A 231 -4.55 15.89 8.67
N GLU A 232 -3.22 15.62 8.64
CA GLU A 232 -2.60 14.82 7.58
C GLU A 232 -3.17 13.40 7.55
N LEU A 233 -3.26 12.76 8.73
CA LEU A 233 -3.84 11.41 8.87
C LEU A 233 -5.34 11.40 8.58
N GLU A 234 -6.07 12.35 9.13
CA GLU A 234 -7.53 12.47 8.94
C GLU A 234 -7.89 12.62 7.45
N GLN A 235 -7.18 13.49 6.73
CA GLN A 235 -7.36 13.66 5.29
C GLN A 235 -7.03 12.39 4.51
N PHE A 236 -5.96 11.69 4.90
CA PHE A 236 -5.57 10.43 4.28
C PHE A 236 -6.66 9.37 4.46
N LEU A 237 -7.09 9.13 5.72
CA LEU A 237 -8.11 8.12 6.02
C LEU A 237 -9.43 8.44 5.35
N LYS A 238 -9.89 9.69 5.41
CA LYS A 238 -11.10 10.15 4.71
C LYS A 238 -11.02 9.90 3.20
N ALA A 239 -9.88 10.20 2.59
CA ALA A 239 -9.70 10.04 1.14
C ALA A 239 -9.69 8.56 0.68
N ILE A 240 -9.36 7.61 1.59
CA ILE A 240 -9.47 6.17 1.33
C ILE A 240 -10.77 5.56 1.89
N GLY A 241 -11.70 6.37 2.40
CA GLY A 241 -13.01 5.93 2.92
C GLY A 241 -12.95 5.21 4.27
N LEU A 242 -12.06 5.66 5.18
CA LEU A 242 -11.90 5.17 6.56
C LEU A 242 -12.11 6.27 7.60
#